data_bf2547df47fd02c1e20aa150f3a7a7ef
#
_entry.id   bf2547df47fd02c1e20aa150f3a7a7ef
#
_cell.length_a   1.000
_cell.length_b   1.000
_cell.length_c   1.000
_cell.angle_alpha   90.00
_cell.angle_beta   90.00
_cell.angle_gamma   90.00
#
_symmetry.space_group_name_H-M   'P 1'
#
loop_
_entity.id
_entity.type
_entity.pdbx_description
1 polymer ?
#
loop_
_entity_poly.entity_id
_entity_poly.type
_entity_poly.pdbx_seq_one_letter_code
_entity_poly.pdbx_strand_id
1 'polypeptide(L)'
;IGDALKRISGITIQNDQGEARDIIIRGLAPQLNSVMVNGERIPSAEGDNRKVQLDLIPSDMIQTVVVNKAVTADMDADAIGGAVNLITRQAPNRQRISLTGGSGYNFLSQKPIWTGAAIYGNRFLDNKLGAVLSVSVNDHDFGSDNAEMEWEFDDAGNPSIVDYQV
;
A
#
# COMPACT_ATOMS: atom_id res chain seq x y z
N ILE A 1 2.57 5.53 -1.85
CA ILE A 1 2.35 5.50 -0.38
C ILE A 1 3.56 4.86 0.30
N GLY A 2 4.02 3.70 -0.15
CA GLY A 2 5.13 2.96 0.44
C GLY A 2 6.41 3.77 0.64
N ASP A 3 6.82 4.55 -0.36
CA ASP A 3 8.04 5.37 -0.27
C ASP A 3 7.95 6.49 0.77
N ALA A 4 6.76 7.02 1.01
CA ALA A 4 6.55 7.98 2.07
C ALA A 4 6.69 7.34 3.46
N LEU A 5 6.14 6.13 3.61
CA LEU A 5 6.18 5.35 4.85
C LEU A 5 7.59 4.86 5.19
N LYS A 6 8.39 4.45 4.20
CA LYS A 6 9.79 4.03 4.40
C LYS A 6 10.69 5.09 5.05
N ARG A 7 10.30 6.37 4.94
CA ARG A 7 11.05 7.50 5.55
C ARG A 7 10.74 7.69 7.03
N ILE A 8 9.75 7.00 7.57
CA ILE A 8 9.36 7.12 8.97
C ILE A 8 10.12 6.07 9.78
N SER A 9 10.86 6.50 10.82
CA SER A 9 11.63 5.58 11.67
C SER A 9 10.72 4.53 12.32
N GLY A 10 11.16 3.27 12.34
CA GLY A 10 10.39 2.16 12.92
C GLY A 10 9.25 1.65 12.05
N ILE A 11 9.19 2.06 10.78
CA ILE A 11 8.33 1.48 9.77
C ILE A 11 9.18 0.81 8.72
N THR A 12 8.81 -0.40 8.37
CA THR A 12 9.36 -1.15 7.26
C THR A 12 8.22 -1.54 6.34
N ILE A 13 8.46 -1.50 5.05
CA ILE A 13 7.48 -1.92 4.03
C ILE A 13 7.99 -3.20 3.40
N GLN A 14 7.18 -4.21 3.42
CA GLN A 14 7.38 -5.41 2.65
C GLN A 14 6.85 -5.16 1.23
N ASN A 15 7.70 -5.38 0.25
CA ASN A 15 7.32 -5.30 -1.15
C ASN A 15 6.95 -6.70 -1.63
N ASP A 16 5.96 -6.74 -2.53
CA ASP A 16 5.62 -7.92 -3.30
C ASP A 16 5.60 -7.53 -4.77
N GLN A 17 6.26 -8.29 -5.61
CA GLN A 17 6.40 -8.01 -7.05
C GLN A 17 6.83 -6.58 -7.39
N GLY A 18 7.70 -5.97 -6.53
CA GLY A 18 8.20 -4.61 -6.73
C GLY A 18 7.30 -3.50 -6.17
N GLU A 19 6.08 -3.79 -5.74
CA GLU A 19 5.17 -2.84 -5.14
C GLU A 19 5.13 -2.93 -3.60
N ALA A 20 4.86 -1.80 -2.96
CA ALA A 20 4.73 -1.73 -1.51
C ALA A 20 3.40 -2.36 -1.08
N ARG A 21 3.44 -3.51 -0.42
CA ARG A 21 2.25 -4.27 -0.06
C ARG A 21 1.92 -4.18 1.42
N ASP A 22 2.81 -4.66 2.28
CA ASP A 22 2.52 -4.81 3.70
C ASP A 22 3.30 -3.81 4.56
N ILE A 23 2.65 -3.29 5.61
CA ILE A 23 3.26 -2.38 6.58
C ILE A 23 3.70 -3.17 7.81
N ILE A 24 4.96 -3.00 8.19
CA ILE A 24 5.55 -3.54 9.41
C ILE A 24 5.91 -2.38 10.32
N ILE A 25 5.28 -2.29 11.48
CA ILE A 25 5.55 -1.26 12.48
C ILE A 25 6.28 -1.91 13.65
N ARG A 26 7.44 -1.35 14.02
CA ARG A 26 8.30 -1.85 15.13
C ARG A 26 8.72 -3.32 14.98
N GLY A 27 8.81 -3.83 13.75
CA GLY A 27 9.13 -5.23 13.48
C GLY A 27 8.00 -6.22 13.77
N LEU A 28 6.80 -5.75 14.09
CA LEU A 28 5.63 -6.60 14.31
C LEU A 28 4.96 -6.96 13.00
N ALA A 29 4.46 -8.18 12.92
CA ALA A 29 3.84 -8.71 11.72
C ALA A 29 2.67 -7.84 11.22
N PRO A 30 2.44 -7.76 9.89
CA PRO A 30 1.45 -6.85 9.28
C PRO A 30 0.04 -6.97 9.85
N GLN A 31 -0.38 -8.17 10.23
CA GLN A 31 -1.70 -8.45 10.82
C GLN A 31 -1.91 -7.84 12.22
N LEU A 32 -0.82 -7.40 12.87
CA LEU A 32 -0.85 -6.72 14.17
C LEU A 32 -0.86 -5.19 14.04
N ASN A 33 -0.95 -4.68 12.81
CA ASN A 33 -1.02 -3.27 12.51
C ASN A 33 -2.40 -2.93 11.96
N SER A 34 -2.96 -1.80 12.38
CA SER A 34 -4.23 -1.30 11.86
C SER A 34 -3.99 -0.31 10.73
N VAL A 35 -4.71 -0.46 9.62
CA VAL A 35 -4.73 0.50 8.53
C VAL A 35 -6.14 1.03 8.34
N MET A 36 -6.25 2.35 8.34
CA MET A 36 -7.51 3.08 8.25
C MET A 36 -7.47 4.07 7.09
N VAL A 37 -8.64 4.38 6.54
CA VAL A 37 -8.84 5.52 5.62
C VAL A 37 -9.82 6.49 6.27
N ASN A 38 -9.38 7.73 6.46
CA ASN A 38 -10.14 8.78 7.13
C ASN A 38 -10.66 8.39 8.53
N GLY A 39 -9.91 7.54 9.24
CA GLY A 39 -10.30 7.03 10.56
C GLY A 39 -11.16 5.77 10.54
N GLU A 40 -11.63 5.34 9.38
CA GLU A 40 -12.43 4.12 9.23
C GLU A 40 -11.54 2.94 8.83
N ARG A 41 -11.77 1.80 9.45
CA ARG A 41 -11.00 0.58 9.18
C ARG A 41 -11.32 0.02 7.81
N ILE A 42 -10.28 -0.36 7.07
CA ILE A 42 -10.43 -1.05 5.79
C ILE A 42 -10.36 -2.57 6.05
N PRO A 43 -11.31 -3.35 5.51
CA PRO A 43 -11.21 -4.80 5.55
C PRO A 43 -10.05 -5.29 4.68
N SER A 44 -9.48 -6.43 5.06
CA SER A 44 -8.51 -7.12 4.21
C SER A 44 -9.16 -7.63 2.93
N ALA A 45 -8.43 -7.59 1.82
CA ALA A 45 -8.85 -8.23 0.58
C ALA A 45 -8.63 -9.76 0.60
N GLU A 46 -7.83 -10.25 1.54
CA GLU A 46 -7.59 -11.68 1.77
C GLU A 46 -8.49 -12.17 2.91
N GLY A 47 -9.35 -13.16 2.65
CA GLY A 47 -10.39 -13.62 3.60
C GLY A 47 -9.87 -14.12 4.95
N ASP A 48 -8.69 -14.74 4.97
CA ASP A 48 -8.09 -15.34 6.16
C ASP A 48 -7.06 -14.44 6.86
N ASN A 49 -6.91 -13.20 6.40
CA ASN A 49 -5.86 -12.30 6.83
C ASN A 49 -6.41 -10.94 7.25
N ARG A 50 -5.80 -10.31 8.27
CA ARG A 50 -6.19 -8.96 8.72
C ARG A 50 -5.31 -7.85 8.17
N LYS A 51 -4.33 -8.19 7.35
CA LYS A 51 -3.42 -7.21 6.76
C LYS A 51 -4.12 -6.44 5.63
N VAL A 52 -3.91 -5.14 5.59
CA VAL A 52 -4.40 -4.29 4.51
C VAL A 52 -3.27 -4.07 3.51
N GLN A 53 -3.53 -4.41 2.27
CA GLN A 53 -2.59 -4.28 1.17
C GLN A 53 -2.58 -2.83 0.66
N LEU A 54 -1.39 -2.21 0.68
CA LEU A 54 -1.24 -0.81 0.25
C LEU A 54 -1.31 -0.63 -1.27
N ASP A 55 -0.97 -1.65 -2.03
CA ASP A 55 -1.01 -1.69 -3.49
C ASP A 55 -2.42 -1.48 -4.05
N LEU A 56 -3.45 -1.88 -3.29
CA LEU A 56 -4.86 -1.67 -3.65
C LEU A 56 -5.33 -0.22 -3.46
N ILE A 57 -4.54 0.62 -2.78
CA ILE A 57 -4.93 1.99 -2.45
C ILE A 57 -4.22 2.97 -3.38
N PRO A 58 -4.95 3.68 -4.26
CA PRO A 58 -4.34 4.65 -5.15
C PRO A 58 -3.64 5.77 -4.39
N SER A 59 -2.33 5.91 -4.59
CA SER A 59 -1.51 6.92 -3.90
C SER A 59 -1.95 8.35 -4.16
N ASP A 60 -2.50 8.60 -5.35
CA ASP A 60 -2.95 9.93 -5.78
C ASP A 60 -4.18 10.43 -5.01
N MET A 61 -4.96 9.53 -4.42
CA MET A 61 -6.09 9.87 -3.55
C MET A 61 -5.65 10.32 -2.16
N ILE A 62 -4.44 9.97 -1.72
CA ILE A 62 -3.98 10.23 -0.37
C ILE A 62 -3.32 11.61 -0.30
N GLN A 63 -3.74 12.39 0.69
CA GLN A 63 -3.16 13.70 0.99
C GLN A 63 -2.11 13.61 2.10
N THR A 64 -2.40 12.85 3.15
CA THR A 64 -1.56 12.75 4.34
C THR A 64 -1.61 11.33 4.89
N VAL A 65 -0.48 10.87 5.39
CA VAL A 65 -0.37 9.62 6.13
C VAL A 65 -0.04 9.94 7.58
N VAL A 66 -0.90 9.54 8.48
CA VAL A 66 -0.71 9.69 9.94
C VAL A 66 -0.36 8.33 10.52
N VAL A 67 0.76 8.25 11.23
CA VAL A 67 1.21 7.00 11.85
C VAL A 67 1.26 7.16 13.35
N ASN A 68 0.49 6.35 14.05
CA ASN A 68 0.47 6.23 15.49
C ASN A 68 1.22 4.96 15.89
N LYS A 69 2.39 5.13 16.49
CA LYS A 69 3.22 4.01 16.97
C LYS A 69 2.89 3.57 18.39
N ALA A 70 2.16 4.38 19.13
CA ALA A 70 1.67 4.06 20.48
C ALA A 70 0.17 3.81 20.39
N VAL A 71 -0.27 2.71 20.97
CA VAL A 71 -1.70 2.38 21.06
C VAL A 71 -2.32 3.27 22.15
N THR A 72 -3.40 3.94 21.79
CA THR A 72 -4.23 4.73 22.71
C THR A 72 -5.58 4.03 22.93
N ALA A 73 -6.29 4.39 23.98
CA ALA A 73 -7.52 3.68 24.38
C ALA A 73 -8.68 3.81 23.37
N ASP A 74 -8.59 4.74 22.43
CA ASP A 74 -9.53 4.98 21.35
C ASP A 74 -9.23 4.19 20.09
N MET A 75 -8.10 3.46 20.05
CA MET A 75 -7.71 2.61 18.93
C MET A 75 -8.23 1.18 19.09
N ASP A 76 -8.32 0.49 17.97
CA ASP A 76 -8.65 -0.94 17.97
C ASP A 76 -7.65 -1.74 18.80
N ALA A 77 -8.14 -2.67 19.61
CA ALA A 77 -7.32 -3.49 20.49
C ALA A 77 -6.34 -4.40 19.75
N ASP A 78 -6.54 -4.63 18.47
CA ASP A 78 -5.68 -5.45 17.61
C ASP A 78 -4.55 -4.64 16.93
N ALA A 79 -4.53 -3.31 17.08
CA ALA A 79 -3.47 -2.43 16.57
C ALA A 79 -2.20 -2.45 17.46
N ILE A 80 -1.74 -3.64 17.85
CA ILE A 80 -0.63 -3.82 18.82
C ILE A 80 0.68 -3.17 18.34
N GLY A 81 0.97 -3.27 17.06
CA GLY A 81 2.16 -2.67 16.44
C GLY A 81 2.03 -1.16 16.26
N GLY A 82 0.84 -0.71 15.98
CA GLY A 82 0.51 0.67 15.69
C GLY A 82 -0.62 0.80 14.67
N ALA A 83 -0.97 2.03 14.37
CA ALA A 83 -2.02 2.35 13.40
C ALA A 83 -1.52 3.33 12.34
N VAL A 84 -1.92 3.10 11.10
CA VAL A 84 -1.71 3.99 9.96
C VAL A 84 -3.06 4.50 9.48
N ASN A 85 -3.24 5.80 9.46
CA ASN A 85 -4.44 6.43 8.94
C ASN A 85 -4.10 7.21 7.67
N LEU A 86 -4.70 6.80 6.58
CA LEU A 86 -4.57 7.39 5.25
C LEU A 86 -5.66 8.43 5.07
N ILE A 87 -5.27 9.70 5.10
CA ILE A 87 -6.21 10.81 4.93
C ILE A 87 -6.33 11.12 3.44
N THR A 88 -7.54 11.00 2.92
CA THR A 88 -7.82 11.30 1.51
C THR A 88 -7.84 12.79 1.23
N ARG A 89 -7.65 13.15 -0.03
CA ARG A 89 -7.73 14.53 -0.49
C ARG A 89 -9.14 15.09 -0.31
N GLN A 90 -9.23 16.25 0.29
CA GLN A 90 -10.48 16.99 0.38
C GLN A 90 -10.78 17.73 -0.92
N ALA A 91 -12.07 17.93 -1.19
CA ALA A 91 -12.51 18.72 -2.33
C ALA A 91 -11.97 20.16 -2.23
N PRO A 92 -11.27 20.66 -3.25
CA PRO A 92 -10.71 22.00 -3.24
C PRO A 92 -11.85 23.05 -3.30
N ASN A 93 -11.56 24.24 -2.77
CA ASN A 93 -12.54 25.36 -2.78
C ASN A 93 -12.80 25.94 -4.19
N ARG A 94 -11.95 25.61 -5.15
CA ARG A 94 -12.09 26.00 -6.57
C ARG A 94 -11.84 24.78 -7.42
N GLN A 95 -12.45 24.76 -8.59
CA GLN A 95 -12.19 23.70 -9.58
C GLN A 95 -10.69 23.51 -9.79
N ARG A 96 -10.24 22.28 -9.64
CA ARG A 96 -8.85 21.87 -9.85
C ARG A 96 -8.81 20.64 -10.74
N ILE A 97 -7.97 20.70 -11.75
CA ILE A 97 -7.62 19.56 -12.61
C ILE A 97 -6.12 19.36 -12.47
N SER A 98 -5.72 18.14 -12.24
CA SER A 98 -4.31 17.74 -12.21
C SER A 98 -4.13 16.54 -13.12
N LEU A 99 -3.20 16.65 -14.06
CA LEU A 99 -2.81 15.56 -14.95
C LEU A 99 -1.34 15.27 -14.71
N THR A 100 -1.04 14.00 -14.49
CA THR A 100 0.33 13.51 -14.31
C THR A 100 0.56 12.39 -15.29
N GLY A 101 1.69 12.43 -15.98
CA GLY A 101 2.12 11.37 -16.89
C GLY A 101 3.60 11.10 -16.68
N GLY A 102 3.97 9.83 -16.74
CA GLY A 102 5.35 9.40 -16.64
C GLY A 102 5.61 8.23 -17.57
N SER A 103 6.84 8.13 -18.04
CA SER A 103 7.31 6.96 -18.78
C SER A 103 8.71 6.58 -18.30
N GLY A 104 9.00 5.31 -18.37
CA GLY A 104 10.30 4.76 -17.99
C GLY A 104 10.61 3.51 -18.79
N TYR A 105 11.76 2.91 -18.51
CA TYR A 105 12.17 1.67 -19.10
C TYR A 105 12.78 0.76 -18.03
N ASN A 106 12.24 -0.45 -17.92
CA ASN A 106 12.80 -1.46 -17.04
C ASN A 106 13.87 -2.26 -17.82
N PHE A 107 15.13 -2.10 -17.42
CA PHE A 107 16.25 -2.79 -18.08
C PHE A 107 16.30 -4.28 -17.76
N LEU A 108 15.71 -4.72 -16.65
CA LEU A 108 15.67 -6.13 -16.28
C LEU A 108 14.67 -6.90 -17.15
N SER A 109 13.44 -6.42 -17.24
CA SER A 109 12.39 -7.02 -18.07
C SER A 109 12.45 -6.57 -19.54
N GLN A 110 13.31 -5.59 -19.87
CA GLN A 110 13.44 -4.98 -21.18
C GLN A 110 12.11 -4.45 -21.75
N LYS A 111 11.27 -3.87 -20.88
CA LYS A 111 9.96 -3.37 -21.24
C LYS A 111 9.78 -1.90 -20.84
N PRO A 112 8.97 -1.14 -21.59
CA PRO A 112 8.60 0.23 -21.21
C PRO A 112 7.66 0.20 -20.00
N ILE A 113 7.72 1.27 -19.21
CA ILE A 113 6.84 1.53 -18.06
C ILE A 113 6.05 2.79 -18.38
N TRP A 114 4.74 2.75 -18.14
CA TRP A 114 3.85 3.89 -18.32
C TRP A 114 3.03 4.15 -17.08
N THR A 115 2.95 5.40 -16.68
CA THR A 115 2.08 5.84 -15.59
C THR A 115 1.26 7.04 -16.03
N GLY A 116 0.00 7.05 -15.67
CA GLY A 116 -0.89 8.17 -15.93
C GLY A 116 -1.87 8.35 -14.79
N ALA A 117 -2.07 9.59 -14.35
CA ALA A 117 -3.07 9.93 -13.35
C ALA A 117 -3.80 11.23 -13.69
N ALA A 118 -5.09 11.24 -13.42
CA ALA A 118 -5.93 12.41 -13.56
C ALA A 118 -6.74 12.62 -12.28
N ILE A 119 -6.70 13.82 -11.74
CA ILE A 119 -7.48 14.19 -10.55
C ILE A 119 -8.35 15.39 -10.92
N TYR A 120 -9.63 15.28 -10.70
CA TYR A 120 -10.59 16.37 -10.81
C TYR A 120 -11.21 16.61 -9.44
N GLY A 121 -11.22 17.86 -9.01
CA GLY A 121 -11.88 18.26 -7.77
C GLY A 121 -12.67 19.55 -7.94
N ASN A 122 -13.88 19.59 -7.38
CA ASN A 122 -14.71 20.79 -7.39
C ASN A 122 -15.70 20.77 -6.23
N ARG A 123 -16.27 21.95 -5.93
CA ARG A 123 -17.41 22.12 -5.03
C ARG A 123 -18.61 22.62 -5.80
N PHE A 124 -19.77 22.09 -5.46
CA PHE A 124 -21.06 22.36 -6.06
C PHE A 124 -22.06 22.85 -4.98
N LEU A 125 -23.20 23.36 -5.41
CA LEU A 125 -24.29 23.78 -4.54
C LEU A 125 -23.84 24.79 -3.47
N ASP A 126 -23.25 25.89 -3.88
CA ASP A 126 -22.73 26.94 -2.98
C ASP A 126 -21.76 26.40 -1.93
N ASN A 127 -20.83 25.56 -2.35
CA ASN A 127 -19.82 24.89 -1.51
C ASN A 127 -20.36 23.84 -0.53
N LYS A 128 -21.63 23.46 -0.63
CA LYS A 128 -22.22 22.44 0.25
C LYS A 128 -21.83 21.01 -0.13
N LEU A 129 -21.56 20.75 -1.42
CA LEU A 129 -21.14 19.45 -1.92
C LEU A 129 -19.75 19.54 -2.53
N GLY A 130 -18.79 18.81 -1.95
CA GLY A 130 -17.47 18.64 -2.51
C GLY A 130 -17.30 17.28 -3.17
N ALA A 131 -16.75 17.25 -4.39
CA ALA A 131 -16.41 16.00 -5.08
C ALA A 131 -14.96 15.99 -5.54
N VAL A 132 -14.31 14.84 -5.39
CA VAL A 132 -12.99 14.56 -5.95
C VAL A 132 -13.09 13.24 -6.70
N LEU A 133 -12.64 13.25 -7.95
CA LEU A 133 -12.50 12.06 -8.77
C LEU A 133 -11.01 11.89 -9.09
N SER A 134 -10.49 10.70 -8.84
CA SER A 134 -9.13 10.32 -9.21
C SER A 134 -9.17 9.07 -10.08
N VAL A 135 -8.42 9.09 -11.16
CA VAL A 135 -8.21 7.95 -12.05
C VAL A 135 -6.72 7.80 -12.25
N SER A 136 -6.19 6.60 -12.02
CA SER A 136 -4.78 6.29 -12.27
C SER A 136 -4.66 5.00 -13.08
N VAL A 137 -3.69 5.00 -13.99
CA VAL A 137 -3.31 3.82 -14.77
C VAL A 137 -1.80 3.66 -14.63
N ASN A 138 -1.38 2.49 -14.20
CA ASN A 138 0.02 2.14 -14.09
C ASN A 138 0.24 0.83 -14.85
N ASP A 139 1.18 0.84 -15.76
CA ASP A 139 1.64 -0.34 -16.48
C ASP A 139 3.12 -0.54 -16.14
N HIS A 140 3.36 -1.48 -15.23
CA HIS A 140 4.68 -1.83 -14.75
C HIS A 140 4.92 -3.32 -14.97
N ASP A 141 5.92 -3.65 -15.74
CA ASP A 141 6.40 -5.03 -15.86
C ASP A 141 7.63 -5.18 -14.96
N PHE A 142 7.41 -5.71 -13.77
CA PHE A 142 8.49 -6.01 -12.83
C PHE A 142 9.03 -7.40 -13.12
N GLY A 143 10.15 -7.48 -13.84
CA GLY A 143 10.90 -8.71 -13.92
C GLY A 143 11.68 -8.92 -12.60
N SER A 144 11.68 -10.12 -12.06
CA SER A 144 12.59 -10.52 -11.00
C SER A 144 13.21 -11.85 -11.38
N ASP A 145 14.54 -11.96 -11.24
CA ASP A 145 15.22 -13.25 -11.22
C ASP A 145 15.16 -13.74 -9.77
N ASN A 146 14.24 -14.64 -9.49
CA ASN A 146 14.01 -15.17 -8.15
C ASN A 146 14.09 -16.69 -8.18
N ALA A 147 14.69 -17.28 -7.16
CA ALA A 147 14.67 -18.71 -6.92
C ALA A 147 14.05 -18.94 -5.55
N GLU A 148 12.88 -19.52 -5.52
CA GLU A 148 12.18 -19.86 -4.28
C GLU A 148 12.28 -21.36 -4.05
N MET A 149 12.61 -21.76 -2.81
CA MET A 149 12.72 -23.16 -2.41
C MET A 149 11.92 -23.37 -1.14
N GLU A 150 11.01 -24.31 -1.19
CA GLU A 150 10.31 -24.76 -0.02
C GLU A 150 10.99 -26.02 0.55
N TRP A 151 11.28 -25.98 1.85
CA TRP A 151 12.01 -27.03 2.54
C TRP A 151 11.09 -27.74 3.52
N GLU A 152 11.06 -29.06 3.45
CA GLU A 152 10.45 -29.91 4.47
C GLU A 152 11.46 -30.94 4.97
N PHE A 153 11.19 -31.50 6.14
CA PHE A 153 11.95 -32.63 6.63
C PHE A 153 11.35 -33.93 6.09
N ASP A 154 12.18 -34.79 5.53
CA ASP A 154 11.77 -36.13 5.14
C ASP A 154 11.48 -37.01 6.37
N ASP A 155 10.96 -38.23 6.16
CA ASP A 155 10.64 -39.17 7.24
C ASP A 155 11.87 -39.61 8.06
N ALA A 156 13.08 -39.38 7.57
CA ALA A 156 14.35 -39.62 8.24
C ALA A 156 14.88 -38.39 8.98
N GLY A 157 14.19 -37.25 8.92
CA GLY A 157 14.56 -36.01 9.57
C GLY A 157 15.63 -35.19 8.83
N ASN A 158 15.89 -35.46 7.54
CA ASN A 158 16.81 -34.67 6.75
C ASN A 158 16.04 -33.57 6.00
N PRO A 159 16.61 -32.34 5.82
CA PRO A 159 15.99 -31.29 5.03
C PRO A 159 15.94 -31.71 3.55
N SER A 160 14.78 -31.60 2.96
CA SER A 160 14.48 -31.91 1.56
C SER A 160 13.76 -30.74 0.89
N ILE A 161 14.09 -30.44 -0.36
CA ILE A 161 13.36 -29.45 -1.15
C ILE A 161 12.13 -30.10 -1.71
N VAL A 162 10.94 -29.58 -1.36
CA VAL A 162 9.64 -30.10 -1.83
C VAL A 162 9.07 -29.29 -2.98
N ASP A 163 9.42 -28.01 -3.08
CA ASP A 163 9.08 -27.18 -4.22
C ASP A 163 10.26 -26.27 -4.61
N TYR A 164 10.41 -26.07 -5.91
CA TYR A 164 11.44 -25.22 -6.50
C TYR A 164 10.85 -24.44 -7.66
N GLN A 165 10.86 -23.10 -7.54
CA GLN A 165 10.40 -22.19 -8.57
C GLN A 165 11.53 -21.24 -8.99
N VAL A 166 11.69 -21.04 -10.30
CA VAL A 166 12.68 -20.13 -10.91
C VAL A 166 12.01 -19.17 -11.84
#